data_5b3b61d7bb703cfbfa0b3eda8eb253a8
#
_entry.id   5b3b61d7bb703cfbfa0b3eda8eb253a8
#
_cell.length_a   1.000
_cell.length_b   1.000
_cell.length_c   1.000
_cell.angle_alpha   90.00
_cell.angle_beta   90.00
_cell.angle_gamma   90.00
#
_symmetry.space_group_name_H-M   'P 1'
#
loop_
_entity.id
_entity.type
_entity.pdbx_description
1 polymer ?
#
loop_
_entity_poly.entity_id
_entity_poly.type
_entity_poly.pdbx_seq_one_letter_code
_entity_poly.pdbx_strand_id
1 'polypeptide(L)'
;MRSTFCTTFSGVTALSAALMLAACGDTARLQVRDGMGTNPQLPQPVKTLLPTMKTAKAIGWPAGSTPLAAPGLAVSAYASKLDHPRWLLTLPNGDVLVAETNAPPKPDDSKGIKGWVAKKIMAGAGAGVPSANRITLLRDSKGDGVADTRSVFLKGLNSPFGMALVGNTLYVADSDALLSFPYSAGETVITATATTVMDLPAGTINHHWTKNVIASPDGKKLYITVGSNSNAGENGLAVEQDRARILEYDIASRRSRVFATGLRNPNGMGWQPQSGALWTAVNERDELGSDLVPDYMTAVKDGAFYGWPFSYYGQHLDTRAQPQNPALVSKAIAPDYALGPHTASLGLTFYTARLLPAHYDNGAFIGQHGSWNRNPRSGYKVVFVPFANGQPSGLAEDVLTGFLNKDGEAQGRPVGVTTDGKGALLVADDVGNVIWRITPASKTAQSLTSASTPR
;
A
#
# COMPACT_ATOMS: atom_id res chain seq x y z
N MET A 1 47.34 62.05 6.82
CA MET A 1 45.94 61.63 6.89
C MET A 1 45.73 60.44 6.02
N ARG A 2 45.64 59.21 6.58
CA ARG A 2 45.29 57.98 5.90
C ARG A 2 44.12 57.42 6.66
N SER A 3 42.99 57.36 6.03
CA SER A 3 41.72 56.83 6.55
C SER A 3 41.71 55.28 6.27
N THR A 4 41.51 54.54 7.33
CA THR A 4 41.36 53.09 7.37
C THR A 4 39.91 52.73 7.05
N PHE A 5 39.66 52.00 5.97
CA PHE A 5 38.43 51.24 5.75
C PHE A 5 38.75 49.77 6.01
N CYS A 6 38.14 49.20 7.01
CA CYS A 6 38.22 47.77 7.25
C CYS A 6 36.85 47.20 7.66
N THR A 7 36.36 46.31 6.81
CA THR A 7 35.61 45.08 7.09
C THR A 7 34.27 45.10 7.81
N THR A 8 33.23 44.87 7.02
CA THR A 8 31.99 44.24 7.47
C THR A 8 31.44 43.32 6.33
N PHE A 9 32.12 42.21 6.03
CA PHE A 9 31.62 41.26 5.01
C PHE A 9 31.54 39.80 5.48
N SER A 10 31.83 39.49 6.75
CA SER A 10 31.87 38.09 7.22
C SER A 10 30.60 37.58 7.90
N GLY A 11 29.59 38.44 8.16
CA GLY A 11 28.40 38.04 8.89
C GLY A 11 27.25 37.49 8.03
N VAL A 12 27.18 37.88 6.77
CA VAL A 12 26.04 37.55 5.89
C VAL A 12 26.17 36.14 5.30
N THR A 13 27.40 35.68 5.04
CA THR A 13 27.65 34.34 4.44
C THR A 13 27.39 33.18 5.41
N ALA A 14 27.65 33.35 6.71
CA ALA A 14 27.41 32.29 7.71
C ALA A 14 25.91 32.12 7.99
N LEU A 15 25.13 33.20 7.97
CA LEU A 15 23.68 33.17 8.17
C LEU A 15 22.96 32.51 6.95
N SER A 16 23.47 32.78 5.74
CA SER A 16 22.93 32.15 4.51
C SER A 16 23.22 30.65 4.43
N ALA A 17 24.37 30.17 4.90
CA ALA A 17 24.71 28.76 4.95
C ALA A 17 23.90 28.02 6.02
N ALA A 18 23.63 28.62 7.18
CA ALA A 18 22.78 28.04 8.22
C ALA A 18 21.30 27.99 7.79
N LEU A 19 20.82 28.95 7.02
CA LEU A 19 19.47 28.93 6.44
C LEU A 19 19.32 27.88 5.32
N MET A 20 20.36 27.59 4.55
CA MET A 20 20.34 26.53 3.55
C MET A 20 20.36 25.12 4.17
N LEU A 21 21.01 24.92 5.30
CA LEU A 21 21.00 23.65 6.05
C LEU A 21 19.63 23.39 6.73
N ALA A 22 18.91 24.45 7.13
CA ALA A 22 17.56 24.33 7.69
C ALA A 22 16.46 24.14 6.62
N ALA A 23 16.78 24.32 5.34
CA ALA A 23 15.86 24.12 4.22
C ALA A 23 15.89 22.68 3.66
N CYS A 24 16.84 21.84 4.07
CA CYS A 24 16.83 20.43 3.76
C CYS A 24 15.82 19.71 4.67
N GLY A 25 14.96 18.86 4.07
CA GLY A 25 14.07 17.99 4.84
C GLY A 25 14.87 17.06 5.78
N ASP A 26 14.17 16.38 6.68
CA ASP A 26 14.79 15.48 7.65
C ASP A 26 15.45 14.27 6.97
N THR A 27 16.51 13.76 7.60
CA THR A 27 17.18 12.51 7.23
C THR A 27 17.03 11.51 8.38
N ALA A 28 16.72 10.28 8.06
CA ALA A 28 16.55 9.21 9.02
C ALA A 28 17.80 8.99 9.88
N ARG A 29 17.58 8.78 11.18
CA ARG A 29 18.61 8.47 12.18
C ARG A 29 18.59 6.99 12.57
N LEU A 30 17.45 6.34 12.32
CA LEU A 30 17.24 4.92 12.58
C LEU A 30 17.25 4.13 11.26
N GLN A 31 17.63 2.86 11.36
CA GLN A 31 17.42 1.92 10.27
C GLN A 31 15.91 1.60 10.16
N VAL A 32 15.42 1.25 8.97
CA VAL A 32 14.01 0.91 8.77
C VAL A 32 13.56 -0.21 9.73
N ARG A 33 14.44 -1.21 9.96
CA ARG A 33 14.16 -2.35 10.83
C ARG A 33 13.94 -1.97 12.30
N ASP A 34 14.52 -0.86 12.77
CA ASP A 34 14.37 -0.40 14.17
C ASP A 34 12.93 0.12 14.41
N GLY A 35 12.25 0.57 13.35
CA GLY A 35 10.84 0.93 13.34
C GLY A 35 9.91 -0.22 12.92
N MET A 36 10.35 -1.49 12.98
CA MET A 36 9.55 -2.67 12.60
C MET A 36 9.28 -3.59 13.80
N GLY A 37 8.29 -4.46 13.64
CA GLY A 37 7.98 -5.51 14.60
C GLY A 37 6.89 -5.15 15.59
N THR A 38 6.74 -5.97 16.63
CA THR A 38 5.73 -5.80 17.68
C THR A 38 6.09 -4.72 18.71
N ASN A 39 7.36 -4.31 18.73
CA ASN A 39 7.88 -3.29 19.67
C ASN A 39 8.83 -2.33 18.94
N PRO A 40 8.33 -1.50 18.00
CA PRO A 40 9.15 -0.60 17.20
C PRO A 40 9.73 0.55 18.04
N GLN A 41 10.89 1.07 17.63
CA GLN A 41 11.38 2.35 18.14
C GLN A 41 10.58 3.50 17.53
N LEU A 42 9.99 4.34 18.39
CA LEU A 42 9.22 5.51 18.02
C LEU A 42 9.94 6.76 18.56
N PRO A 43 10.78 7.43 17.75
CA PRO A 43 11.49 8.64 18.19
C PRO A 43 10.54 9.82 18.35
N GLN A 44 11.04 10.95 18.87
CA GLN A 44 10.25 12.19 18.91
C GLN A 44 10.03 12.74 17.49
N PRO A 45 8.86 13.32 17.21
CA PRO A 45 8.59 13.96 15.94
C PRO A 45 9.58 15.07 15.59
N VAL A 46 10.03 15.07 14.34
CA VAL A 46 10.92 16.12 13.80
C VAL A 46 10.09 17.08 12.93
N LYS A 47 10.05 18.34 13.33
CA LYS A 47 9.39 19.40 12.54
C LYS A 47 10.42 20.08 11.64
N THR A 48 10.14 20.11 10.33
CA THR A 48 10.96 20.80 9.33
C THR A 48 10.15 21.89 8.64
N LEU A 49 10.82 22.94 8.15
CA LEU A 49 10.17 24.00 7.37
C LEU A 49 9.66 23.52 6.02
N LEU A 50 10.34 22.53 5.43
CA LEU A 50 9.94 21.84 4.21
C LEU A 50 9.87 20.36 4.49
N PRO A 51 8.84 19.66 4.01
CA PRO A 51 8.76 18.20 4.16
C PRO A 51 9.92 17.54 3.41
N THR A 52 10.39 16.42 3.92
CA THR A 52 11.32 15.56 3.18
C THR A 52 10.62 15.06 1.92
N MET A 53 11.11 15.43 0.74
CA MET A 53 10.59 14.98 -0.54
C MET A 53 11.67 14.19 -1.28
N LYS A 54 11.61 12.86 -1.18
CA LYS A 54 12.58 11.93 -1.77
C LYS A 54 11.88 10.88 -2.63
N THR A 55 11.01 11.32 -3.55
CA THR A 55 10.33 10.43 -4.50
C THR A 55 11.33 9.72 -5.42
N ALA A 56 11.03 8.49 -5.82
CA ALA A 56 11.75 7.81 -6.89
C ALA A 56 11.04 8.08 -8.22
N LYS A 57 11.79 8.51 -9.23
CA LYS A 57 11.27 8.69 -10.59
C LYS A 57 10.87 7.33 -11.15
N ALA A 58 9.66 7.21 -11.69
CA ALA A 58 9.18 6.00 -12.35
C ALA A 58 9.78 5.87 -13.74
N ILE A 59 10.47 4.75 -14.00
CA ILE A 59 11.13 4.47 -15.28
C ILE A 59 10.66 3.16 -15.92
N GLY A 60 10.02 2.25 -15.16
CA GLY A 60 9.68 0.91 -15.62
C GLY A 60 10.89 -0.04 -15.68
N TRP A 61 10.62 -1.32 -15.91
CA TRP A 61 11.66 -2.35 -16.02
C TRP A 61 12.33 -2.33 -17.38
N PRO A 62 13.67 -2.39 -17.43
CA PRO A 62 14.38 -2.71 -18.68
C PRO A 62 13.92 -4.05 -19.25
N ALA A 63 13.99 -4.20 -20.56
CA ALA A 63 13.60 -5.45 -21.22
C ALA A 63 14.38 -6.65 -20.67
N GLY A 64 13.66 -7.70 -20.28
CA GLY A 64 14.23 -8.92 -19.71
C GLY A 64 14.67 -8.82 -18.24
N SER A 65 14.51 -7.67 -17.59
CA SER A 65 14.83 -7.51 -16.16
C SER A 65 13.65 -7.93 -15.29
N THR A 66 13.98 -8.43 -14.10
CA THR A 66 13.02 -8.85 -13.08
C THR A 66 13.44 -8.35 -11.70
N PRO A 67 12.51 -8.28 -10.72
CA PRO A 67 12.90 -8.13 -9.32
C PRO A 67 13.85 -9.25 -8.87
N LEU A 68 14.48 -9.04 -7.74
CA LEU A 68 15.33 -10.02 -7.08
C LEU A 68 14.51 -10.80 -6.06
N ALA A 69 14.35 -12.10 -6.25
CA ALA A 69 13.68 -12.99 -5.30
C ALA A 69 14.63 -13.41 -4.17
N ALA A 70 14.07 -13.64 -2.98
CA ALA A 70 14.81 -14.19 -1.84
C ALA A 70 15.39 -15.59 -2.17
N PRO A 71 16.47 -16.03 -1.48
CA PRO A 71 17.04 -17.34 -1.67
C PRO A 71 16.01 -18.47 -1.56
N GLY A 72 16.05 -19.41 -2.48
CA GLY A 72 15.07 -20.50 -2.56
C GLY A 72 13.79 -20.17 -3.31
N LEU A 73 13.63 -18.92 -3.75
CA LEU A 73 12.53 -18.46 -4.60
C LEU A 73 13.01 -18.07 -6.00
N ALA A 74 12.10 -18.12 -6.95
CA ALA A 74 12.26 -17.63 -8.31
C ALA A 74 11.11 -16.66 -8.65
N VAL A 75 11.40 -15.70 -9.54
CA VAL A 75 10.40 -14.73 -10.01
C VAL A 75 10.33 -14.76 -11.53
N SER A 76 9.12 -14.67 -12.07
CA SER A 76 8.83 -14.54 -13.50
C SER A 76 7.66 -13.58 -13.71
N ALA A 77 7.51 -13.06 -14.93
CA ALA A 77 6.33 -12.28 -15.27
C ALA A 77 5.14 -13.23 -15.55
N TYR A 78 4.06 -13.10 -14.77
CA TYR A 78 2.78 -13.76 -15.04
C TYR A 78 2.04 -13.09 -16.19
N ALA A 79 2.00 -11.76 -16.18
CA ALA A 79 1.46 -10.94 -17.27
C ALA A 79 2.18 -9.60 -17.32
N SER A 80 2.41 -9.07 -18.51
CA SER A 80 3.07 -7.78 -18.73
C SER A 80 2.27 -6.88 -19.64
N LYS A 81 2.71 -5.62 -19.82
CA LYS A 81 2.03 -4.62 -20.65
C LYS A 81 0.58 -4.38 -20.21
N LEU A 82 0.36 -4.42 -18.91
CA LEU A 82 -0.87 -3.98 -18.25
C LEU A 82 -0.86 -2.45 -18.14
N ASP A 83 -1.96 -1.87 -17.73
CA ASP A 83 -2.12 -0.43 -17.61
C ASP A 83 -2.30 -0.08 -16.12
N HIS A 84 -1.20 0.15 -15.42
CA HIS A 84 -1.16 0.48 -14.00
C HIS A 84 -1.92 -0.52 -13.10
N PRO A 85 -1.53 -1.82 -13.11
CA PRO A 85 -2.22 -2.87 -12.33
C PRO A 85 -1.98 -2.66 -10.84
N ARG A 86 -3.05 -2.62 -10.04
CA ARG A 86 -2.93 -2.32 -8.61
C ARG A 86 -3.48 -3.40 -7.69
N TRP A 87 -4.61 -4.02 -8.03
CA TRP A 87 -5.24 -4.99 -7.15
C TRP A 87 -5.54 -6.29 -7.87
N LEU A 88 -5.56 -7.38 -7.12
CA LEU A 88 -5.67 -8.73 -7.64
C LEU A 88 -6.75 -9.51 -6.89
N LEU A 89 -7.52 -10.31 -7.61
CA LEU A 89 -8.40 -11.33 -7.06
C LEU A 89 -8.25 -12.63 -7.86
N THR A 90 -7.84 -13.70 -7.21
CA THR A 90 -7.84 -15.04 -7.82
C THR A 90 -9.21 -15.66 -7.67
N LEU A 91 -9.83 -16.07 -8.76
CA LEU A 91 -11.12 -16.72 -8.82
C LEU A 91 -10.97 -18.24 -8.54
N PRO A 92 -12.04 -18.93 -8.12
CA PRO A 92 -11.98 -20.36 -7.79
C PRO A 92 -11.54 -21.28 -8.95
N ASN A 93 -11.74 -20.84 -10.20
CA ASN A 93 -11.29 -21.57 -11.40
C ASN A 93 -9.82 -21.29 -11.77
N GLY A 94 -9.10 -20.47 -10.99
CA GLY A 94 -7.72 -20.11 -11.21
C GLY A 94 -7.49 -18.85 -12.06
N ASP A 95 -8.53 -18.26 -12.64
CA ASP A 95 -8.42 -16.98 -13.33
C ASP A 95 -8.03 -15.87 -12.34
N VAL A 96 -7.31 -14.87 -12.80
CA VAL A 96 -6.88 -13.72 -11.99
C VAL A 96 -7.52 -12.45 -12.53
N LEU A 97 -8.32 -11.79 -11.71
CA LEU A 97 -8.83 -10.46 -12.00
C LEU A 97 -7.83 -9.40 -11.53
N VAL A 98 -7.61 -8.40 -12.38
CA VAL A 98 -6.66 -7.31 -12.15
C VAL A 98 -7.39 -5.98 -12.26
N ALA A 99 -7.38 -5.17 -11.20
CA ALA A 99 -7.79 -3.77 -11.30
C ALA A 99 -6.68 -2.95 -11.94
N GLU A 100 -6.90 -2.54 -13.19
CA GLU A 100 -6.05 -1.59 -13.90
C GLU A 100 -6.61 -0.19 -13.65
N THR A 101 -5.94 0.57 -12.75
CA THR A 101 -6.56 1.72 -12.10
C THR A 101 -5.55 2.73 -11.56
N ASN A 102 -5.96 3.98 -11.47
CA ASN A 102 -5.26 5.04 -10.76
C ASN A 102 -6.28 5.99 -10.12
N ALA A 103 -5.80 7.05 -9.45
CA ALA A 103 -6.66 8.04 -8.81
C ALA A 103 -7.67 8.64 -9.80
N PRO A 104 -8.93 8.85 -9.39
CA PRO A 104 -9.88 9.56 -10.22
C PRO A 104 -9.41 11.00 -10.46
N PRO A 105 -9.83 11.63 -11.58
CA PRO A 105 -9.58 13.04 -11.80
C PRO A 105 -10.07 13.88 -10.62
N LYS A 106 -9.23 14.75 -10.12
CA LYS A 106 -9.59 15.68 -9.03
C LYS A 106 -9.21 17.12 -9.41
N PRO A 107 -9.91 18.11 -8.83
CA PRO A 107 -9.52 19.51 -9.00
C PRO A 107 -8.07 19.73 -8.59
N ASP A 108 -7.42 20.71 -9.22
CA ASP A 108 -6.08 21.10 -8.83
C ASP A 108 -6.15 21.84 -7.47
N ASP A 109 -5.80 21.14 -6.40
CA ASP A 109 -5.73 21.66 -5.04
C ASP A 109 -4.33 22.18 -4.68
N SER A 110 -3.37 22.10 -5.63
CA SER A 110 -2.02 22.58 -5.45
C SER A 110 -1.99 24.12 -5.39
N LYS A 111 -1.94 24.66 -4.17
CA LYS A 111 -1.85 26.12 -3.96
C LYS A 111 -0.40 26.59 -3.90
N GLY A 112 -0.10 27.64 -4.67
CA GLY A 112 1.20 28.31 -4.67
C GLY A 112 2.34 27.46 -5.28
N ILE A 113 3.56 28.03 -5.24
CA ILE A 113 4.75 27.42 -5.85
C ILE A 113 5.07 26.04 -5.23
N LYS A 114 4.87 25.88 -3.91
CA LYS A 114 5.11 24.60 -3.21
C LYS A 114 4.19 23.49 -3.73
N GLY A 115 2.91 23.76 -3.91
CA GLY A 115 1.95 22.79 -4.44
C GLY A 115 2.27 22.41 -5.89
N TRP A 116 2.62 23.38 -6.72
CA TRP A 116 3.02 23.13 -8.11
C TRP A 116 4.28 22.23 -8.20
N VAL A 117 5.31 22.49 -7.38
CA VAL A 117 6.53 21.66 -7.33
C VAL A 117 6.20 20.25 -6.86
N ALA A 118 5.42 20.10 -5.79
CA ALA A 118 5.00 18.81 -5.27
C ALA A 118 4.23 18.00 -6.32
N LYS A 119 3.28 18.62 -7.03
CA LYS A 119 2.53 17.99 -8.12
C LYS A 119 3.43 17.47 -9.23
N LYS A 120 4.42 18.28 -9.68
CA LYS A 120 5.38 17.88 -10.71
C LYS A 120 6.25 16.70 -10.27
N ILE A 121 6.69 16.70 -9.02
CA ILE A 121 7.50 15.60 -8.44
C ILE A 121 6.67 14.32 -8.35
N MET A 122 5.42 14.39 -7.87
CA MET A 122 4.54 13.24 -7.75
C MET A 122 4.13 12.67 -9.12
N ALA A 123 3.90 13.53 -10.11
CA ALA A 123 3.66 13.08 -11.49
C ALA A 123 4.86 12.28 -12.03
N GLY A 124 6.09 12.74 -11.78
CA GLY A 124 7.33 12.01 -12.13
C GLY A 124 7.48 10.66 -11.42
N ALA A 125 6.80 10.47 -10.29
CA ALA A 125 6.80 9.22 -9.53
C ALA A 125 5.71 8.21 -10.00
N GLY A 126 4.97 8.50 -11.06
CA GLY A 126 3.92 7.62 -11.63
C GLY A 126 2.50 7.99 -11.21
N ALA A 127 2.30 8.97 -10.32
CA ALA A 127 0.95 9.36 -9.86
C ALA A 127 0.11 10.11 -10.91
N GLY A 128 0.70 10.51 -12.05
CA GLY A 128 0.02 11.26 -13.12
C GLY A 128 -0.56 10.40 -14.24
N VAL A 129 -0.49 9.09 -14.15
CA VAL A 129 -1.04 8.18 -15.17
C VAL A 129 -2.58 8.20 -15.07
N PRO A 130 -3.33 8.39 -16.17
CA PRO A 130 -4.79 8.27 -16.13
C PRO A 130 -5.24 6.88 -15.70
N SER A 131 -6.36 6.79 -14.98
CA SER A 131 -6.95 5.49 -14.63
C SER A 131 -7.52 4.80 -15.86
N ALA A 132 -7.20 3.51 -16.06
CA ALA A 132 -7.78 2.69 -17.12
C ALA A 132 -9.25 2.32 -16.84
N ASN A 133 -9.70 2.45 -15.59
CA ASN A 133 -11.09 2.26 -15.17
C ASN A 133 -11.69 0.92 -15.59
N ARG A 134 -10.91 -0.15 -15.46
CA ARG A 134 -11.32 -1.50 -15.87
C ARG A 134 -10.80 -2.59 -14.95
N ILE A 135 -11.48 -3.71 -14.97
CA ILE A 135 -10.97 -4.99 -14.47
C ILE A 135 -10.60 -5.85 -15.67
N THR A 136 -9.38 -6.37 -15.65
CA THR A 136 -8.85 -7.29 -16.68
C THR A 136 -8.80 -8.70 -16.11
N LEU A 137 -9.28 -9.67 -16.88
CA LEU A 137 -9.13 -11.10 -16.58
C LEU A 137 -7.86 -11.63 -17.25
N LEU A 138 -7.09 -12.37 -16.48
CA LEU A 138 -5.91 -13.11 -16.93
C LEU A 138 -6.12 -14.60 -16.65
N ARG A 139 -5.85 -15.46 -17.64
CA ARG A 139 -5.93 -16.91 -17.53
C ARG A 139 -4.66 -17.56 -18.04
N ASP A 140 -4.11 -18.48 -17.23
CA ASP A 140 -3.02 -19.40 -17.61
C ASP A 140 -3.65 -20.73 -18.07
N SER A 141 -4.07 -20.81 -19.34
CA SER A 141 -4.77 -21.99 -19.87
C SER A 141 -3.82 -23.15 -20.12
N LYS A 142 -2.52 -22.90 -20.29
CA LYS A 142 -1.48 -23.92 -20.50
C LYS A 142 -0.95 -24.48 -19.20
N GLY A 143 -1.13 -23.73 -18.10
CA GLY A 143 -0.64 -24.14 -16.79
C GLY A 143 0.87 -23.97 -16.61
N ASP A 144 1.52 -23.14 -17.42
CA ASP A 144 2.97 -22.89 -17.40
C ASP A 144 3.39 -21.71 -16.49
N GLY A 145 2.42 -21.01 -15.91
CA GLY A 145 2.64 -19.89 -15.01
C GLY A 145 2.73 -18.53 -15.72
N VAL A 146 2.29 -18.48 -16.98
CA VAL A 146 2.18 -17.27 -17.78
C VAL A 146 0.74 -17.15 -18.29
N ALA A 147 0.11 -16.01 -18.09
CA ALA A 147 -1.23 -15.76 -18.62
C ALA A 147 -1.18 -15.67 -20.15
N ASP A 148 -1.84 -16.59 -20.84
CA ASP A 148 -1.95 -16.64 -22.29
C ASP A 148 -3.29 -16.12 -22.81
N THR A 149 -4.27 -15.93 -21.95
CA THR A 149 -5.54 -15.29 -22.25
C THR A 149 -5.67 -14.00 -21.44
N ARG A 150 -6.05 -12.91 -22.12
CA ARG A 150 -6.31 -11.61 -21.52
C ARG A 150 -7.56 -11.00 -22.12
N SER A 151 -8.50 -10.58 -21.28
CA SER A 151 -9.72 -9.90 -21.71
C SER A 151 -10.08 -8.74 -20.77
N VAL A 152 -10.74 -7.71 -21.32
CA VAL A 152 -11.37 -6.67 -20.50
C VAL A 152 -12.63 -7.28 -19.88
N PHE A 153 -12.57 -7.62 -18.59
CA PHE A 153 -13.64 -8.31 -17.88
C PHE A 153 -14.79 -7.36 -17.51
N LEU A 154 -14.44 -6.17 -17.02
CA LEU A 154 -15.36 -5.06 -16.74
C LEU A 154 -14.73 -3.76 -17.18
N LYS A 155 -15.53 -2.83 -17.68
CA LYS A 155 -15.09 -1.48 -18.13
C LYS A 155 -16.06 -0.40 -17.68
N GLY A 156 -15.60 0.86 -17.76
CA GLY A 156 -16.43 2.02 -17.43
C GLY A 156 -16.67 2.18 -15.94
N LEU A 157 -15.75 1.68 -15.12
CA LEU A 157 -15.72 1.81 -13.66
C LEU A 157 -15.13 3.16 -13.25
N ASN A 158 -15.27 3.55 -11.99
CA ASN A 158 -14.70 4.78 -11.44
C ASN A 158 -13.51 4.48 -10.53
N SER A 159 -12.33 4.32 -11.11
CA SER A 159 -11.11 3.97 -10.37
C SER A 159 -11.33 2.75 -9.46
N PRO A 160 -11.66 1.56 -10.02
CA PRO A 160 -11.93 0.35 -9.25
C PRO A 160 -10.68 -0.10 -8.50
N PHE A 161 -10.87 -0.70 -7.32
CA PHE A 161 -9.74 -1.21 -6.55
C PHE A 161 -10.01 -2.61 -5.99
N GLY A 162 -10.72 -2.73 -4.88
CA GLY A 162 -10.99 -4.01 -4.25
C GLY A 162 -12.05 -4.84 -4.97
N MET A 163 -11.91 -6.16 -4.90
CA MET A 163 -12.84 -7.11 -5.50
C MET A 163 -13.07 -8.27 -4.54
N ALA A 164 -14.32 -8.77 -4.47
CA ALA A 164 -14.68 -9.95 -3.72
C ALA A 164 -15.75 -10.77 -4.45
N LEU A 165 -15.58 -12.07 -4.52
CA LEU A 165 -16.58 -12.99 -5.07
C LEU A 165 -17.31 -13.70 -3.92
N VAL A 166 -18.66 -13.61 -3.91
CA VAL A 166 -19.52 -14.33 -2.97
C VAL A 166 -20.58 -15.10 -3.76
N GLY A 167 -20.49 -16.41 -3.76
CA GLY A 167 -21.32 -17.24 -4.62
C GLY A 167 -21.17 -16.84 -6.10
N ASN A 168 -22.26 -16.45 -6.73
CA ASN A 168 -22.29 -16.00 -8.11
C ASN A 168 -22.40 -14.45 -8.23
N THR A 169 -21.90 -13.72 -7.25
CA THR A 169 -21.91 -12.24 -7.26
C THR A 169 -20.50 -11.73 -7.07
N LEU A 170 -19.99 -11.00 -8.07
CA LEU A 170 -18.74 -10.27 -7.97
C LEU A 170 -19.04 -8.86 -7.43
N TYR A 171 -18.41 -8.52 -6.33
CA TYR A 171 -18.42 -7.18 -5.76
C TYR A 171 -17.14 -6.44 -6.18
N VAL A 172 -17.29 -5.20 -6.60
CA VAL A 172 -16.19 -4.31 -6.97
C VAL A 172 -16.34 -3.01 -6.21
N ALA A 173 -15.29 -2.61 -5.50
CA ALA A 173 -15.26 -1.32 -4.83
C ALA A 173 -14.61 -0.27 -5.77
N ASP A 174 -15.44 0.61 -6.29
CA ASP A 174 -15.03 1.83 -6.98
C ASP A 174 -14.64 2.91 -5.97
N SER A 175 -14.08 4.01 -6.42
CA SER A 175 -13.65 5.11 -5.56
C SER A 175 -14.81 5.77 -4.79
N ASP A 176 -16.05 5.63 -5.26
CA ASP A 176 -17.26 6.29 -4.77
C ASP A 176 -18.44 5.33 -4.48
N ALA A 177 -18.36 4.07 -4.89
CA ALA A 177 -19.44 3.10 -4.70
C ALA A 177 -18.94 1.67 -4.54
N LEU A 178 -19.70 0.85 -3.82
CA LEU A 178 -19.61 -0.60 -3.90
C LEU A 178 -20.61 -1.09 -4.94
N LEU A 179 -20.12 -1.75 -5.98
CA LEU A 179 -20.90 -2.28 -7.09
C LEU A 179 -21.00 -3.81 -6.97
N SER A 180 -22.07 -4.39 -7.55
CA SER A 180 -22.19 -5.83 -7.72
C SER A 180 -22.57 -6.19 -9.14
N PHE A 181 -22.06 -7.36 -9.57
CA PHE A 181 -22.28 -7.93 -10.91
C PHE A 181 -22.63 -9.42 -10.77
N PRO A 182 -23.55 -9.97 -11.57
CA PRO A 182 -23.69 -11.39 -11.70
C PRO A 182 -22.43 -11.99 -12.32
N TYR A 183 -21.97 -13.12 -11.77
CA TYR A 183 -20.78 -13.82 -12.23
C TYR A 183 -21.11 -15.28 -12.56
N SER A 184 -20.61 -15.75 -13.70
CA SER A 184 -20.65 -17.16 -14.10
C SER A 184 -19.21 -17.70 -14.23
N ALA A 185 -18.98 -18.90 -13.66
CA ALA A 185 -17.64 -19.48 -13.70
C ALA A 185 -17.18 -19.72 -15.15
N GLY A 186 -15.95 -19.26 -15.44
CA GLY A 186 -15.32 -19.40 -16.76
C GLY A 186 -15.67 -18.31 -17.78
N GLU A 187 -16.61 -17.39 -17.48
CA GLU A 187 -16.84 -16.25 -18.35
C GLU A 187 -15.60 -15.32 -18.39
N THR A 188 -15.39 -14.69 -19.53
CA THR A 188 -14.23 -13.83 -19.77
C THR A 188 -14.60 -12.34 -19.89
N VAL A 189 -15.89 -12.03 -19.91
CA VAL A 189 -16.46 -10.68 -20.00
C VAL A 189 -17.79 -10.66 -19.27
N ILE A 190 -18.01 -9.69 -18.41
CA ILE A 190 -19.34 -9.37 -17.85
C ILE A 190 -19.93 -8.22 -18.66
N THR A 191 -21.11 -8.43 -19.24
CA THR A 191 -21.86 -7.41 -19.98
C THR A 191 -23.05 -6.87 -19.20
N ALA A 192 -23.39 -7.48 -18.07
CA ALA A 192 -24.47 -7.04 -17.22
C ALA A 192 -24.19 -5.65 -16.63
N THR A 193 -25.24 -4.84 -16.51
CA THR A 193 -25.16 -3.53 -15.84
C THR A 193 -24.86 -3.72 -14.36
N ALA A 194 -24.00 -2.87 -13.81
CA ALA A 194 -23.72 -2.82 -12.38
C ALA A 194 -24.98 -2.52 -11.56
N THR A 195 -25.10 -3.18 -10.43
CA THR A 195 -26.04 -2.77 -9.37
C THR A 195 -25.24 -2.06 -8.28
N THR A 196 -25.61 -0.81 -7.95
CA THR A 196 -25.03 -0.12 -6.80
C THR A 196 -25.53 -0.75 -5.52
N VAL A 197 -24.60 -1.26 -4.71
CA VAL A 197 -24.87 -1.88 -3.41
C VAL A 197 -24.97 -0.82 -2.32
N MET A 198 -24.01 0.11 -2.32
CA MET A 198 -23.98 1.29 -1.44
C MET A 198 -23.02 2.34 -1.98
N ASP A 199 -23.30 3.60 -1.67
CA ASP A 199 -22.36 4.70 -1.90
C ASP A 199 -21.19 4.61 -0.91
N LEU A 200 -20.00 5.00 -1.36
CA LEU A 200 -18.80 5.07 -0.53
C LEU A 200 -18.29 6.52 -0.44
N PRO A 201 -17.73 6.93 0.70
CA PRO A 201 -17.23 8.28 0.87
C PRO A 201 -16.15 8.62 -0.19
N ALA A 202 -16.45 9.60 -1.02
CA ALA A 202 -15.59 10.11 -2.09
C ALA A 202 -15.39 11.63 -1.96
N GLY A 203 -16.21 12.42 -2.65
CA GLY A 203 -16.15 13.89 -2.67
C GLY A 203 -15.02 14.42 -3.55
N THR A 204 -14.84 15.73 -3.54
CA THR A 204 -13.91 16.43 -4.43
C THR A 204 -12.44 16.22 -4.06
N ILE A 205 -12.13 16.02 -2.78
CA ILE A 205 -10.76 15.79 -2.31
C ILE A 205 -10.34 14.35 -2.55
N ASN A 206 -11.07 13.39 -2.02
CA ASN A 206 -10.84 11.93 -2.12
C ASN A 206 -9.36 11.53 -2.16
N HIS A 207 -8.56 12.05 -1.22
CA HIS A 207 -7.09 11.94 -1.24
C HIS A 207 -6.64 10.48 -1.23
N HIS A 208 -7.12 9.69 -0.26
CA HIS A 208 -6.98 8.24 -0.27
C HIS A 208 -8.23 7.63 -0.92
N TRP A 209 -8.21 7.56 -2.24
CA TRP A 209 -9.34 7.17 -3.08
C TRP A 209 -9.61 5.68 -3.10
N THR A 210 -8.60 4.86 -2.83
CA THR A 210 -8.72 3.39 -2.86
C THR A 210 -9.73 2.89 -1.84
N LYS A 211 -10.55 1.93 -2.28
CA LYS A 211 -11.50 1.21 -1.45
C LYS A 211 -11.27 -0.28 -1.66
N ASN A 212 -10.73 -0.98 -0.65
CA ASN A 212 -10.63 -2.43 -0.74
C ASN A 212 -11.89 -3.07 -0.18
N VAL A 213 -12.25 -4.25 -0.69
CA VAL A 213 -13.36 -5.07 -0.20
C VAL A 213 -12.95 -6.52 -0.10
N ILE A 214 -13.29 -7.17 1.02
CA ILE A 214 -13.20 -8.64 1.17
C ILE A 214 -14.49 -9.18 1.78
N ALA A 215 -14.79 -10.45 1.47
CA ALA A 215 -15.91 -11.15 2.10
C ALA A 215 -15.49 -11.77 3.45
N SER A 216 -16.45 -11.91 4.38
CA SER A 216 -16.26 -12.79 5.54
C SER A 216 -16.09 -14.24 5.10
N PRO A 217 -15.42 -15.11 5.89
CA PRO A 217 -15.21 -16.51 5.54
C PRO A 217 -16.51 -17.30 5.31
N ASP A 218 -17.60 -16.90 5.95
CA ASP A 218 -18.93 -17.52 5.78
C ASP A 218 -19.73 -16.91 4.61
N GLY A 219 -19.18 -15.93 3.90
CA GLY A 219 -19.81 -15.27 2.76
C GLY A 219 -21.02 -14.39 3.08
N LYS A 220 -21.29 -14.06 4.37
CA LYS A 220 -22.48 -13.29 4.76
C LYS A 220 -22.26 -11.80 4.79
N LYS A 221 -21.00 -11.37 4.94
CA LYS A 221 -20.63 -9.97 5.12
C LYS A 221 -19.51 -9.55 4.18
N LEU A 222 -19.46 -8.25 3.91
CA LEU A 222 -18.34 -7.60 3.23
C LEU A 222 -17.70 -6.59 4.18
N TYR A 223 -16.38 -6.48 4.13
CA TYR A 223 -15.60 -5.49 4.86
C TYR A 223 -14.95 -4.55 3.85
N ILE A 224 -15.15 -3.23 4.01
CA ILE A 224 -14.74 -2.22 3.05
C ILE A 224 -13.84 -1.19 3.73
N THR A 225 -12.66 -0.93 3.17
CA THR A 225 -11.76 0.12 3.67
C THR A 225 -12.12 1.48 3.10
N VAL A 226 -12.00 2.52 3.91
CA VAL A 226 -12.14 3.92 3.52
C VAL A 226 -11.00 4.72 4.12
N GLY A 227 -10.08 5.20 3.30
CA GLY A 227 -8.97 6.03 3.73
C GLY A 227 -9.37 7.48 4.03
N SER A 228 -8.52 8.25 4.70
CA SER A 228 -8.73 9.67 5.02
C SER A 228 -8.70 10.58 3.80
N ASN A 229 -9.18 11.82 3.95
CA ASN A 229 -9.08 12.88 2.93
C ASN A 229 -7.83 13.74 3.04
N SER A 230 -7.02 13.52 4.07
CA SER A 230 -5.85 14.33 4.35
C SER A 230 -4.74 13.50 4.99
N ASN A 231 -3.56 14.09 5.13
CA ASN A 231 -2.44 13.48 5.83
C ASN A 231 -2.70 13.39 7.34
N ALA A 232 -3.09 14.51 7.96
CA ALA A 232 -3.25 14.64 9.41
C ALA A 232 -4.43 15.56 9.82
N GLY A 233 -5.43 15.72 8.96
CA GLY A 233 -6.60 16.58 9.21
C GLY A 233 -6.40 18.04 8.76
N GLU A 234 -5.41 18.34 7.93
CA GLU A 234 -5.06 19.68 7.45
C GLU A 234 -6.16 20.36 6.62
N ASN A 235 -7.08 19.59 6.07
CA ASN A 235 -8.25 20.12 5.35
C ASN A 235 -9.46 20.37 6.26
N GLY A 236 -9.28 20.21 7.59
CA GLY A 236 -10.33 20.32 8.59
C GLY A 236 -11.05 19.00 8.85
N LEU A 237 -11.55 18.83 10.08
CA LEU A 237 -12.18 17.56 10.50
C LEU A 237 -13.53 17.28 9.82
N ALA A 238 -14.20 18.31 9.32
CA ALA A 238 -15.49 18.15 8.63
C ALA A 238 -15.38 17.34 7.34
N VAL A 239 -14.27 17.49 6.59
CA VAL A 239 -14.04 16.72 5.34
C VAL A 239 -13.60 15.28 5.61
N GLU A 240 -13.29 14.94 6.87
CA GLU A 240 -12.93 13.61 7.32
C GLU A 240 -14.14 12.82 7.82
N GLN A 241 -15.32 13.42 7.79
CA GLN A 241 -16.56 12.72 8.12
C GLN A 241 -16.67 11.44 7.26
N ASP A 242 -16.99 10.31 7.92
CA ASP A 242 -17.12 8.98 7.28
C ASP A 242 -15.86 8.42 6.64
N ARG A 243 -14.67 8.94 6.96
CA ARG A 243 -13.37 8.51 6.46
C ARG A 243 -12.53 7.81 7.54
N ALA A 244 -11.35 7.30 7.16
CA ALA A 244 -10.37 6.65 8.03
C ALA A 244 -10.98 5.49 8.85
N ARG A 245 -11.66 4.55 8.15
CA ARG A 245 -12.45 3.48 8.79
C ARG A 245 -12.50 2.20 7.96
N ILE A 246 -13.00 1.16 8.60
CA ILE A 246 -13.49 -0.05 7.94
C ILE A 246 -14.99 -0.13 8.18
N LEU A 247 -15.75 -0.37 7.12
CA LEU A 247 -17.19 -0.64 7.15
C LEU A 247 -17.42 -2.14 7.10
N GLU A 248 -18.48 -2.60 7.78
CA GLU A 248 -19.05 -3.93 7.64
C GLU A 248 -20.41 -3.79 6.94
N TYR A 249 -20.65 -4.57 5.90
CA TYR A 249 -21.92 -4.63 5.17
C TYR A 249 -22.49 -6.04 5.26
N ASP A 250 -23.69 -6.18 5.76
CA ASP A 250 -24.42 -7.44 5.81
C ASP A 250 -25.21 -7.64 4.51
N ILE A 251 -24.89 -8.70 3.78
CA ILE A 251 -25.42 -8.95 2.44
C ILE A 251 -26.94 -9.24 2.48
N ALA A 252 -27.42 -9.98 3.47
CA ALA A 252 -28.82 -10.37 3.54
C ALA A 252 -29.73 -9.21 3.93
N SER A 253 -29.37 -8.45 4.96
CA SER A 253 -30.14 -7.31 5.42
C SER A 253 -29.89 -6.02 4.62
N ARG A 254 -28.84 -5.97 3.81
CA ARG A 254 -28.37 -4.79 3.03
C ARG A 254 -28.07 -3.59 3.93
N ARG A 255 -27.58 -3.82 5.14
CA ARG A 255 -27.23 -2.77 6.09
C ARG A 255 -25.73 -2.70 6.29
N SER A 256 -25.21 -1.48 6.38
CA SER A 256 -23.82 -1.22 6.73
C SER A 256 -23.71 -0.62 8.14
N ARG A 257 -22.56 -0.85 8.77
CA ARG A 257 -22.17 -0.19 10.02
C ARG A 257 -20.66 0.10 10.00
N VAL A 258 -20.25 0.99 10.86
CA VAL A 258 -18.82 1.21 11.11
C VAL A 258 -18.29 0.02 11.92
N PHE A 259 -17.25 -0.64 11.42
CA PHE A 259 -16.56 -1.74 12.11
C PHE A 259 -15.43 -1.23 12.98
N ALA A 260 -14.55 -0.36 12.43
CA ALA A 260 -13.44 0.26 13.17
C ALA A 260 -13.13 1.64 12.61
N THR A 261 -12.51 2.51 13.40
CA THR A 261 -12.17 3.90 13.04
C THR A 261 -10.74 4.26 13.41
N GLY A 262 -10.27 5.41 12.93
CA GLY A 262 -8.93 5.92 13.24
C GLY A 262 -7.79 5.22 12.51
N LEU A 263 -8.10 4.49 11.45
CA LEU A 263 -7.17 3.85 10.53
C LEU A 263 -6.92 4.81 9.36
N ARG A 264 -5.77 5.50 9.33
CA ARG A 264 -5.55 6.59 8.36
C ARG A 264 -5.84 6.20 6.91
N ASN A 265 -5.19 5.17 6.41
CA ASN A 265 -5.40 4.65 5.07
C ASN A 265 -5.28 3.12 5.08
N PRO A 266 -6.32 2.41 5.56
CA PRO A 266 -6.35 0.96 5.51
C PRO A 266 -6.51 0.51 4.05
N ASN A 267 -5.74 -0.48 3.63
CA ASN A 267 -5.75 -1.01 2.26
C ASN A 267 -5.91 -2.53 2.23
N GLY A 268 -4.82 -3.28 2.28
CA GLY A 268 -4.83 -4.72 2.26
C GLY A 268 -5.56 -5.28 3.47
N MET A 269 -6.48 -6.21 3.25
CA MET A 269 -7.16 -6.95 4.30
C MET A 269 -7.03 -8.44 4.05
N GLY A 270 -7.02 -9.21 5.14
CA GLY A 270 -6.99 -10.67 5.08
C GLY A 270 -7.46 -11.30 6.38
N TRP A 271 -8.01 -12.50 6.28
CA TRP A 271 -8.38 -13.31 7.44
C TRP A 271 -7.19 -14.13 7.88
N GLN A 272 -6.77 -13.97 9.13
CA GLN A 272 -5.71 -14.78 9.70
C GLN A 272 -6.22 -16.22 9.90
N PRO A 273 -5.56 -17.24 9.29
CA PRO A 273 -6.16 -18.58 9.16
C PRO A 273 -6.40 -19.32 10.48
N GLN A 274 -5.59 -19.08 11.52
CA GLN A 274 -5.69 -19.78 12.79
C GLN A 274 -6.65 -19.10 13.77
N SER A 275 -6.64 -17.77 13.82
CA SER A 275 -7.48 -17.00 14.76
C SER A 275 -8.83 -16.60 14.17
N GLY A 276 -8.97 -16.61 12.84
CA GLY A 276 -10.15 -16.05 12.17
C GLY A 276 -10.27 -14.52 12.28
N ALA A 277 -9.27 -13.83 12.80
CA ALA A 277 -9.29 -12.38 12.94
C ALA A 277 -9.11 -11.68 11.58
N LEU A 278 -9.83 -10.58 11.39
CA LEU A 278 -9.62 -9.67 10.27
C LEU A 278 -8.35 -8.84 10.52
N TRP A 279 -7.40 -8.89 9.60
CA TRP A 279 -6.20 -8.06 9.62
C TRP A 279 -6.23 -7.05 8.48
N THR A 280 -5.58 -5.89 8.71
CA THR A 280 -5.39 -4.87 7.67
C THR A 280 -3.98 -4.29 7.70
N ALA A 281 -3.46 -3.94 6.54
CA ALA A 281 -2.28 -3.09 6.39
C ALA A 281 -2.74 -1.62 6.28
N VAL A 282 -2.06 -0.73 7.01
CA VAL A 282 -2.39 0.69 7.06
C VAL A 282 -1.17 1.51 6.68
N ASN A 283 -1.35 2.34 5.66
CA ASN A 283 -0.39 3.37 5.30
C ASN A 283 -0.58 4.60 6.19
N GLU A 284 0.43 4.90 6.98
CA GLU A 284 0.39 5.95 8.01
C GLU A 284 0.80 7.33 7.49
N ARG A 285 0.74 8.31 8.40
CA ARG A 285 0.93 9.73 8.12
C ARG A 285 2.37 10.12 7.91
N ASP A 286 2.54 11.19 7.15
CA ASP A 286 3.82 11.79 6.79
C ASP A 286 4.11 13.06 7.61
N GLU A 287 5.30 13.63 7.42
CA GLU A 287 5.71 14.96 7.93
C GLU A 287 5.90 15.04 9.45
N LEU A 288 6.24 13.91 10.08
CA LEU A 288 6.72 13.85 11.47
C LEU A 288 8.21 13.48 11.55
N GLY A 289 8.94 13.60 10.44
CA GLY A 289 10.33 13.21 10.26
C GLY A 289 10.47 11.90 9.48
N SER A 290 11.68 11.58 9.08
CA SER A 290 12.00 10.39 8.27
C SER A 290 11.79 9.07 9.02
N ASP A 291 11.83 9.07 10.34
CA ASP A 291 11.71 7.87 11.18
C ASP A 291 10.30 7.67 11.77
N LEU A 292 9.33 8.56 11.46
CA LEU A 292 7.93 8.50 11.90
C LEU A 292 6.96 8.85 10.75
N VAL A 293 5.81 8.21 10.69
CA VAL A 293 5.25 7.15 11.54
C VAL A 293 5.44 5.83 10.80
N PRO A 294 5.71 4.71 11.50
CA PRO A 294 5.74 3.43 10.81
C PRO A 294 4.35 3.07 10.28
N ASP A 295 4.28 2.58 9.04
CA ASP A 295 3.14 1.81 8.58
C ASP A 295 2.97 0.58 9.46
N TYR A 296 1.77 0.02 9.50
CA TYR A 296 1.52 -1.12 10.36
C TYR A 296 0.54 -2.12 9.76
N MET A 297 0.51 -3.31 10.31
CA MET A 297 -0.59 -4.25 10.19
C MET A 297 -1.16 -4.58 11.56
N THR A 298 -2.47 -4.83 11.61
CA THR A 298 -3.15 -5.08 12.90
C THR A 298 -4.38 -5.95 12.73
N ALA A 299 -4.68 -6.76 13.75
CA ALA A 299 -5.97 -7.42 13.90
C ALA A 299 -7.03 -6.36 14.24
N VAL A 300 -8.00 -6.18 13.33
CA VAL A 300 -9.02 -5.14 13.48
C VAL A 300 -10.08 -5.59 14.47
N LYS A 301 -10.23 -4.86 15.56
CA LYS A 301 -11.22 -5.13 16.61
C LYS A 301 -12.50 -4.34 16.34
N ASP A 302 -13.65 -4.99 16.48
CA ASP A 302 -14.96 -4.37 16.34
C ASP A 302 -15.14 -3.21 17.33
N GLY A 303 -15.58 -2.05 16.85
CA GLY A 303 -15.76 -0.83 17.63
C GLY A 303 -14.48 -0.10 18.04
N ALA A 304 -13.30 -0.58 17.64
CA ALA A 304 -12.03 0.02 18.04
C ALA A 304 -11.69 1.33 17.30
N PHE A 305 -10.87 2.14 17.97
CA PHE A 305 -10.29 3.37 17.42
C PHE A 305 -8.75 3.26 17.41
N TYR A 306 -8.12 3.53 16.26
CA TYR A 306 -6.68 3.38 16.04
C TYR A 306 -5.90 4.69 16.00
N GLY A 307 -6.51 5.80 16.41
CA GLY A 307 -5.85 7.07 16.73
C GLY A 307 -5.98 8.17 15.70
N TRP A 308 -5.97 7.90 14.40
CA TRP A 308 -6.04 8.95 13.39
C TRP A 308 -7.36 9.76 13.49
N PRO A 309 -7.37 11.10 13.40
CA PRO A 309 -6.22 11.98 13.15
C PRO A 309 -5.48 12.45 14.40
N PHE A 310 -5.98 12.22 15.61
CA PHE A 310 -5.56 12.85 16.87
C PHE A 310 -4.30 12.23 17.49
N SER A 311 -4.05 10.97 17.22
CA SER A 311 -2.87 10.26 17.70
C SER A 311 -2.39 9.22 16.68
N TYR A 312 -1.17 8.71 16.85
CA TYR A 312 -0.58 7.67 16.04
C TYR A 312 -0.01 6.58 16.94
N TYR A 313 0.08 5.37 16.44
CA TYR A 313 0.60 4.19 17.13
C TYR A 313 0.10 4.10 18.58
N GLY A 314 -1.22 4.08 18.75
CA GLY A 314 -1.91 4.22 20.03
C GLY A 314 -2.11 5.68 20.44
N GLN A 315 -1.59 6.06 21.61
CA GLN A 315 -1.88 7.36 22.24
C GLN A 315 -0.79 8.43 22.03
N HIS A 316 0.14 8.26 21.09
CA HIS A 316 1.12 9.30 20.75
C HIS A 316 0.41 10.44 20.04
N LEU A 317 0.33 11.62 20.69
CA LEU A 317 -0.43 12.74 20.18
C LEU A 317 0.10 13.30 18.86
N ASP A 318 -0.80 13.52 17.92
CA ASP A 318 -0.55 14.35 16.75
C ASP A 318 -1.26 15.72 16.93
N THR A 319 -0.49 16.72 17.28
CA THR A 319 -1.02 18.06 17.59
C THR A 319 -1.47 18.85 16.36
N ARG A 320 -1.31 18.33 15.15
CA ARG A 320 -1.72 18.99 13.90
C ARG A 320 -3.23 18.96 13.68
N ALA A 321 -3.91 17.90 14.09
CA ALA A 321 -5.36 17.82 14.04
C ALA A 321 -6.01 18.71 15.11
N GLN A 322 -6.88 19.63 14.74
CA GLN A 322 -7.55 20.55 15.64
C GLN A 322 -9.06 20.65 15.35
N PRO A 323 -9.93 20.77 16.37
CA PRO A 323 -9.62 20.68 17.81
C PRO A 323 -9.21 19.26 18.21
N GLN A 324 -8.38 19.14 19.22
CA GLN A 324 -8.00 17.84 19.80
C GLN A 324 -9.19 17.14 20.48
N ASN A 325 -9.16 15.80 20.54
CA ASN A 325 -10.16 15.00 21.24
C ASN A 325 -9.52 14.03 22.24
N PRO A 326 -9.17 14.49 23.47
CA PRO A 326 -8.52 13.66 24.47
C PRO A 326 -9.34 12.42 24.87
N ALA A 327 -10.66 12.52 24.89
CA ALA A 327 -11.55 11.40 25.22
C ALA A 327 -11.50 10.28 24.16
N LEU A 328 -11.23 10.62 22.90
CA LEU A 328 -11.06 9.66 21.85
C LEU A 328 -9.62 9.11 21.85
N VAL A 329 -8.63 9.96 22.08
CA VAL A 329 -7.21 9.54 22.20
C VAL A 329 -7.03 8.51 23.31
N SER A 330 -7.68 8.68 24.45
CA SER A 330 -7.59 7.72 25.56
C SER A 330 -8.11 6.32 25.22
N LYS A 331 -8.90 6.19 24.17
CA LYS A 331 -9.43 4.92 23.64
C LYS A 331 -8.61 4.34 22.50
N ALA A 332 -7.62 5.11 22.00
CA ALA A 332 -6.81 4.68 20.87
C ALA A 332 -5.95 3.47 21.27
N ILE A 333 -6.06 2.39 20.50
CA ILE A 333 -5.25 1.19 20.69
C ILE A 333 -4.04 1.20 19.76
N ALA A 334 -2.92 0.67 20.23
CA ALA A 334 -1.74 0.48 19.41
C ALA A 334 -1.97 -0.67 18.42
N PRO A 335 -1.42 -0.58 17.20
CA PRO A 335 -1.42 -1.69 16.26
C PRO A 335 -0.51 -2.84 16.73
N ASP A 336 -0.76 -4.05 16.21
CA ASP A 336 -0.05 -5.25 16.64
C ASP A 336 1.38 -5.34 16.07
N TYR A 337 1.63 -4.77 14.88
CA TYR A 337 2.92 -4.92 14.19
C TYR A 337 3.25 -3.73 13.27
N ALA A 338 4.40 -3.11 13.50
CA ALA A 338 4.94 -2.06 12.65
C ALA A 338 5.66 -2.63 11.42
N LEU A 339 5.42 -2.04 10.25
CA LEU A 339 5.99 -2.43 8.97
C LEU A 339 7.16 -1.54 8.52
N GLY A 340 7.57 -0.62 9.39
CA GLY A 340 8.63 0.36 9.15
C GLY A 340 8.13 1.72 8.68
N PRO A 341 8.91 2.80 8.91
CA PRO A 341 8.50 4.16 8.61
C PRO A 341 8.41 4.40 7.10
N HIS A 342 7.30 4.99 6.67
CA HIS A 342 7.02 5.44 5.30
C HIS A 342 7.17 4.37 4.21
N THR A 343 6.91 3.09 4.51
CA THR A 343 7.08 2.01 3.53
C THR A 343 6.00 1.99 2.46
N ALA A 344 4.91 2.72 2.66
CA ALA A 344 3.67 2.69 1.87
C ALA A 344 3.17 1.25 1.72
N SER A 345 2.94 0.58 2.86
CA SER A 345 2.43 -0.79 2.93
C SER A 345 0.97 -0.82 2.50
N LEU A 346 0.67 -1.49 1.39
CA LEU A 346 -0.66 -1.51 0.76
C LEU A 346 -1.27 -2.92 0.69
N GLY A 347 -0.65 -3.85 -0.07
CA GLY A 347 -1.14 -5.21 -0.20
C GLY A 347 -0.91 -6.04 1.06
N LEU A 348 -1.86 -6.91 1.39
CA LEU A 348 -1.73 -7.92 2.45
C LEU A 348 -2.43 -9.20 2.01
N THR A 349 -1.75 -10.33 2.13
CA THR A 349 -2.35 -11.65 1.98
C THR A 349 -1.71 -12.64 2.94
N PHE A 350 -2.53 -13.41 3.68
CA PHE A 350 -2.03 -14.56 4.43
C PHE A 350 -1.77 -15.71 3.49
N TYR A 351 -0.61 -16.35 3.65
CA TYR A 351 -0.27 -17.52 2.82
C TYR A 351 -0.91 -18.76 3.40
N THR A 352 -1.82 -19.34 2.64
CA THR A 352 -2.57 -20.56 3.01
C THR A 352 -2.29 -21.74 2.05
N ALA A 353 -1.54 -21.50 0.98
CA ALA A 353 -1.09 -22.52 0.05
C ALA A 353 0.16 -23.25 0.58
N ARG A 354 0.67 -24.23 -0.17
CA ARG A 354 1.84 -25.05 0.21
C ARG A 354 2.85 -25.20 -0.92
N LEU A 355 2.83 -24.31 -1.89
CA LEU A 355 3.77 -24.35 -3.01
C LEU A 355 5.13 -23.78 -2.62
N LEU A 356 5.15 -22.65 -1.90
CA LEU A 356 6.40 -22.01 -1.45
C LEU A 356 7.07 -22.86 -0.36
N PRO A 357 8.39 -22.66 -0.11
CA PRO A 357 9.07 -23.35 0.99
C PRO A 357 8.31 -23.25 2.33
N ALA A 358 8.35 -24.30 3.15
CA ALA A 358 7.62 -24.40 4.43
C ALA A 358 7.88 -23.23 5.39
N HIS A 359 8.98 -22.51 5.21
CA HIS A 359 9.27 -21.26 5.92
C HIS A 359 8.13 -20.22 5.78
N TYR A 360 7.39 -20.23 4.66
CA TYR A 360 6.30 -19.31 4.38
C TYR A 360 4.91 -19.84 4.77
N ASP A 361 4.80 -21.03 5.38
CA ASP A 361 3.51 -21.67 5.66
C ASP A 361 2.63 -20.90 6.67
N ASN A 362 3.21 -20.08 7.52
CA ASN A 362 2.48 -19.32 8.54
C ASN A 362 2.93 -17.87 8.54
N GLY A 363 2.23 -17.02 7.81
CA GLY A 363 2.53 -15.60 7.79
C GLY A 363 1.79 -14.84 6.71
N ALA A 364 2.13 -13.58 6.57
CA ALA A 364 1.52 -12.67 5.63
C ALA A 364 2.56 -12.05 4.71
N PHE A 365 2.25 -11.98 3.42
CA PHE A 365 2.99 -11.19 2.44
C PHE A 365 2.42 -9.77 2.36
N ILE A 366 3.32 -8.77 2.35
CA ILE A 366 2.97 -7.36 2.30
C ILE A 366 3.66 -6.70 1.12
N GLY A 367 2.86 -6.06 0.25
CA GLY A 367 3.39 -5.20 -0.81
C GLY A 367 3.68 -3.79 -0.28
N GLN A 368 4.94 -3.36 -0.35
CA GLN A 368 5.40 -2.03 0.07
C GLN A 368 5.71 -1.17 -1.14
N HIS A 369 4.84 -0.21 -1.43
CA HIS A 369 4.91 0.63 -2.62
C HIS A 369 6.10 1.60 -2.62
N GLY A 370 6.61 1.95 -1.44
CA GLY A 370 7.81 2.75 -1.25
C GLY A 370 7.56 4.21 -0.92
N SER A 371 8.47 4.76 -0.15
CA SER A 371 8.38 6.09 0.45
C SER A 371 8.53 7.24 -0.54
N TRP A 372 7.90 8.34 -0.22
CA TRP A 372 8.18 9.67 -0.79
C TRP A 372 8.70 10.65 0.27
N ASN A 373 8.38 10.40 1.55
CA ASN A 373 8.66 11.30 2.69
C ASN A 373 9.73 10.75 3.64
N ARG A 374 10.72 10.01 3.12
CA ARG A 374 11.85 9.46 3.90
C ARG A 374 13.18 9.57 3.13
N ASN A 375 14.24 9.91 3.82
CA ASN A 375 15.60 9.92 3.30
C ASN A 375 16.55 9.16 4.27
N PRO A 376 17.22 8.07 3.86
CA PRO A 376 17.06 7.35 2.60
C PRO A 376 15.68 6.69 2.47
N ARG A 377 15.29 6.34 1.25
CA ARG A 377 13.99 5.72 0.96
C ARG A 377 13.80 4.39 1.68
N SER A 378 12.52 4.02 1.92
CA SER A 378 12.09 2.74 2.49
C SER A 378 10.98 2.10 1.63
N GLY A 379 10.69 0.82 1.85
CA GLY A 379 9.74 0.07 1.02
C GLY A 379 10.33 -0.32 -0.34
N TYR A 380 9.54 -0.22 -1.42
CA TYR A 380 9.90 -0.68 -2.77
C TYR A 380 10.27 -2.16 -2.79
N LYS A 381 9.47 -2.98 -2.13
CA LYS A 381 9.71 -4.41 -1.96
C LYS A 381 8.46 -5.17 -1.53
N VAL A 382 8.52 -6.47 -1.58
CA VAL A 382 7.56 -7.34 -0.90
C VAL A 382 8.25 -7.98 0.29
N VAL A 383 7.59 -7.95 1.43
CA VAL A 383 8.09 -8.57 2.65
C VAL A 383 7.14 -9.68 3.12
N PHE A 384 7.68 -10.62 3.89
CA PHE A 384 6.95 -11.64 4.62
C PHE A 384 7.04 -11.38 6.12
N VAL A 385 5.91 -11.37 6.78
CA VAL A 385 5.82 -11.30 8.25
C VAL A 385 5.46 -12.68 8.76
N PRO A 386 6.36 -13.39 9.47
CA PRO A 386 6.07 -14.70 10.01
C PRO A 386 5.06 -14.60 11.17
N PHE A 387 4.24 -15.65 11.33
CA PHE A 387 3.24 -15.78 12.38
C PHE A 387 3.43 -17.06 13.16
N ALA A 388 3.18 -16.99 14.47
CA ALA A 388 3.10 -18.15 15.36
C ALA A 388 1.88 -17.98 16.27
N ASN A 389 1.10 -19.05 16.41
CA ASN A 389 -0.13 -19.04 17.22
C ASN A 389 -1.10 -17.88 16.88
N GLY A 390 -1.22 -17.56 15.59
CA GLY A 390 -2.10 -16.50 15.12
C GLY A 390 -1.62 -15.06 15.36
N GLN A 391 -0.38 -14.87 15.81
CA GLN A 391 0.24 -13.57 16.08
C GLN A 391 1.56 -13.42 15.31
N PRO A 392 1.95 -12.17 14.93
CA PRO A 392 3.24 -11.93 14.30
C PRO A 392 4.40 -12.39 15.18
N SER A 393 5.42 -13.00 14.56
CA SER A 393 6.59 -13.53 15.27
C SER A 393 7.87 -13.17 14.51
N GLY A 394 8.75 -12.38 15.14
CA GLY A 394 9.99 -11.96 14.52
C GLY A 394 9.85 -10.70 13.63
N LEU A 395 10.91 -10.38 12.90
CA LEU A 395 10.94 -9.24 11.98
C LEU A 395 10.46 -9.66 10.58
N ALA A 396 9.97 -8.68 9.84
CA ALA A 396 9.62 -8.88 8.44
C ALA A 396 10.87 -9.20 7.60
N GLU A 397 10.73 -10.14 6.67
CA GLU A 397 11.79 -10.65 5.80
C GLU A 397 11.57 -10.19 4.37
N ASP A 398 12.64 -9.86 3.66
CA ASP A 398 12.57 -9.47 2.25
C ASP A 398 12.28 -10.69 1.36
N VAL A 399 11.24 -10.60 0.54
CA VAL A 399 10.81 -11.63 -0.41
C VAL A 399 11.14 -11.26 -1.85
N LEU A 400 10.84 -10.01 -2.22
CA LEU A 400 11.13 -9.45 -3.52
C LEU A 400 11.73 -8.06 -3.35
N THR A 401 12.89 -7.82 -3.94
CA THR A 401 13.63 -6.55 -3.89
C THR A 401 14.06 -6.11 -5.29
N GLY A 402 14.88 -5.04 -5.40
CA GLY A 402 15.41 -4.57 -6.68
C GLY A 402 14.43 -3.69 -7.47
N PHE A 403 13.37 -3.21 -6.86
CA PHE A 403 12.43 -2.28 -7.50
C PHE A 403 12.99 -0.88 -7.70
N LEU A 404 14.06 -0.52 -7.01
CA LEU A 404 14.88 0.66 -7.30
C LEU A 404 16.16 0.24 -8.00
N ASN A 405 16.55 0.98 -9.06
CA ASN A 405 17.86 0.83 -9.68
C ASN A 405 18.95 1.48 -8.81
N LYS A 406 20.21 1.37 -9.24
CA LYS A 406 21.39 1.94 -8.54
C LYS A 406 21.33 3.47 -8.39
N ASP A 407 20.60 4.16 -9.26
CA ASP A 407 20.43 5.61 -9.26
C ASP A 407 19.23 6.04 -8.39
N GLY A 408 18.51 5.07 -7.79
CA GLY A 408 17.36 5.28 -6.95
C GLY A 408 16.09 5.62 -7.74
N GLU A 409 16.01 5.31 -9.02
CA GLU A 409 14.80 5.42 -9.82
C GLU A 409 13.97 4.13 -9.70
N ALA A 410 12.65 4.25 -9.74
CA ALA A 410 11.73 3.13 -9.59
C ALA A 410 11.52 2.40 -10.93
N GLN A 411 12.02 1.18 -11.02
CA GLN A 411 11.71 0.24 -12.10
C GLN A 411 10.30 -0.33 -11.93
N GLY A 412 9.86 -0.48 -10.68
CA GLY A 412 8.54 -0.97 -10.30
C GLY A 412 8.17 -0.53 -8.89
N ARG A 413 6.89 -0.75 -8.53
CA ARG A 413 6.34 -0.52 -7.19
C ARG A 413 5.30 -1.58 -6.84
N PRO A 414 5.57 -2.46 -5.87
CA PRO A 414 4.61 -3.48 -5.44
C PRO A 414 3.38 -2.86 -4.79
N VAL A 415 2.18 -3.37 -5.14
CA VAL A 415 0.90 -2.94 -4.58
C VAL A 415 0.15 -4.14 -4.01
N GLY A 416 -0.79 -4.69 -4.77
CA GLY A 416 -1.60 -5.84 -4.37
C GLY A 416 -0.79 -7.13 -4.41
N VAL A 417 -1.06 -8.00 -3.45
CA VAL A 417 -0.49 -9.35 -3.37
C VAL A 417 -1.60 -10.37 -3.16
N THR A 418 -1.51 -11.50 -3.84
CA THR A 418 -2.43 -12.64 -3.70
C THR A 418 -1.71 -13.94 -4.06
N THR A 419 -2.38 -15.09 -3.96
CA THR A 419 -1.87 -16.36 -4.47
C THR A 419 -2.64 -16.79 -5.70
N ASP A 420 -1.97 -17.41 -6.68
CA ASP A 420 -2.66 -18.04 -7.80
C ASP A 420 -3.31 -19.39 -7.38
N GLY A 421 -4.10 -19.99 -8.26
CA GLY A 421 -4.77 -21.26 -8.01
C GLY A 421 -3.81 -22.45 -7.76
N LYS A 422 -2.51 -22.28 -8.01
CA LYS A 422 -1.46 -23.28 -7.76
C LYS A 422 -0.65 -22.99 -6.49
N GLY A 423 -0.90 -21.84 -5.84
CA GLY A 423 -0.23 -21.42 -4.61
C GLY A 423 1.03 -20.57 -4.82
N ALA A 424 1.34 -20.14 -6.04
CA ALA A 424 2.39 -19.14 -6.25
C ALA A 424 1.94 -17.76 -5.80
N LEU A 425 2.85 -16.95 -5.25
CA LEU A 425 2.54 -15.58 -4.91
C LEU A 425 2.51 -14.71 -6.18
N LEU A 426 1.44 -13.94 -6.34
CA LEU A 426 1.29 -12.92 -7.38
C LEU A 426 1.44 -11.52 -6.76
N VAL A 427 2.14 -10.64 -7.46
CA VAL A 427 2.41 -9.26 -7.04
C VAL A 427 2.08 -8.31 -8.18
N ALA A 428 1.16 -7.38 -7.95
CA ALA A 428 0.89 -6.29 -8.87
C ALA A 428 1.97 -5.20 -8.74
N ASP A 429 2.50 -4.77 -9.88
CA ASP A 429 3.51 -3.73 -10.00
C ASP A 429 2.99 -2.64 -10.93
N ASP A 430 2.54 -1.53 -10.34
CA ASP A 430 1.82 -0.48 -11.07
C ASP A 430 2.75 0.40 -11.93
N VAL A 431 4.00 0.58 -11.56
CA VAL A 431 5.00 1.30 -12.35
C VAL A 431 5.61 0.38 -13.41
N GLY A 432 5.85 -0.88 -13.07
CA GLY A 432 6.37 -1.87 -14.00
C GLY A 432 5.35 -2.35 -15.04
N ASN A 433 4.06 -2.13 -14.81
CA ASN A 433 2.95 -2.62 -15.65
C ASN A 433 2.95 -4.15 -15.81
N VAL A 434 3.30 -4.86 -14.73
CA VAL A 434 3.53 -6.31 -14.69
C VAL A 434 2.82 -6.91 -13.47
N ILE A 435 2.35 -8.15 -13.62
CA ILE A 435 2.09 -9.03 -12.49
C ILE A 435 3.25 -10.00 -12.40
N TRP A 436 3.98 -9.95 -11.29
CA TRP A 436 5.06 -10.87 -10.98
C TRP A 436 4.52 -12.14 -10.33
N ARG A 437 5.10 -13.29 -10.68
CA ARG A 437 4.78 -14.60 -10.11
C ARG A 437 6.01 -15.19 -9.42
N ILE A 438 5.85 -15.56 -8.15
CA ILE A 438 6.92 -16.08 -7.30
C ILE A 438 6.65 -17.55 -7.00
N THR A 439 7.65 -18.40 -7.26
CA THR A 439 7.61 -19.85 -7.07
C THR A 439 8.87 -20.32 -6.33
N PRO A 440 8.93 -21.57 -5.85
CA PRO A 440 10.20 -22.13 -5.42
C PRO A 440 11.22 -22.13 -6.57
N ALA A 441 12.48 -21.85 -6.25
CA ALA A 441 13.58 -22.02 -7.21
C ALA A 441 13.73 -23.49 -7.59
N SER A 442 13.98 -23.77 -8.87
CA SER A 442 14.27 -25.13 -9.31
C SER A 442 15.56 -25.66 -8.66
N LYS A 443 15.59 -26.95 -8.32
CA LYS A 443 16.77 -27.59 -7.69
C LYS A 443 18.07 -27.40 -8.51
N THR A 444 17.97 -27.25 -9.82
CA THR A 444 19.12 -27.02 -10.72
C THR A 444 19.74 -25.62 -10.52
N ALA A 445 18.95 -24.60 -10.16
CA ALA A 445 19.46 -23.24 -9.91
C ALA A 445 20.17 -23.13 -8.54
N GLN A 446 19.78 -23.94 -7.55
CA GLN A 446 20.40 -23.94 -6.21
C GLN A 446 21.85 -24.46 -6.23
N SER A 447 22.19 -25.38 -7.12
CA SER A 447 23.54 -25.93 -7.22
C SER A 447 24.58 -24.96 -7.79
N LEU A 448 24.17 -23.98 -8.57
CA LEU A 448 25.06 -22.98 -9.17
C LEU A 448 25.42 -21.84 -8.21
N THR A 449 24.52 -21.49 -7.29
CA THR A 449 24.77 -20.43 -6.28
C THR A 449 25.65 -20.91 -5.12
N SER A 450 25.64 -22.19 -4.79
CA SER A 450 26.50 -22.78 -3.75
C SER A 450 27.96 -23.02 -4.20
N ALA A 451 28.21 -22.99 -5.51
CA ALA A 451 29.56 -23.21 -6.07
C ALA A 451 30.41 -21.92 -6.24
N SER A 452 29.84 -20.74 -5.98
CA SER A 452 30.49 -19.45 -6.24
C SER A 452 30.98 -18.70 -4.98
N THR A 453 31.07 -19.35 -3.82
CA THR A 453 31.70 -18.75 -2.63
C THR A 453 33.16 -19.19 -2.61
N PRO A 454 34.18 -18.34 -2.94
CA PRO A 454 35.57 -18.65 -2.70
C PRO A 454 35.81 -18.67 -1.19
N ARG A 455 36.59 -19.67 -0.73
CA ARG A 455 37.14 -19.76 0.62
C ARG A 455 38.12 -18.63 0.90
#